data_e345ff19a167877e20b8e5bd06e650a6
#
_entry.id   e345ff19a167877e20b8e5bd06e650a6
#
_cell.length_a   1.000
_cell.length_b   1.000
_cell.length_c   1.000
_cell.angle_alpha   90.00
_cell.angle_beta   90.00
_cell.angle_gamma   90.00
#
_symmetry.space_group_name_H-M   'P 1'
#
loop_
_entity.id
_entity.type
_entity.pdbx_description
1 polymer ?
#
loop_
_entity_poly.entity_id
_entity_poly.type
_entity_poly.pdbx_seq_one_letter_code
_entity_poly.pdbx_strand_id
1 'polypeptide(L)'
;TTLGVGGPARFFAEAVSAEDVRRAVHYAGEHGLPLFVLGGGSNLVVSDSGWPGLVLRIRISGLEEREEGDKLILDVGAGEEWDRFVARAVARDCAGIECLSGIPGSVGGTPVQNVGAYGQEVSEVVESVQAIDLKDGHLRELCNPACGFAYRTSIFNTSERGRYIILRVTFALTPAGEPRLQYADLKKYFAGRTGAPSLAEVREAVRHIRAGKAMLIVPGDEDCRSAGSFFKNPVLTESQHQQLSQRAAALGLQVPSYPALSARHKVSAAWLVEHSGFSKGYTQGRVGISRKHALAIVNRGDATANDVLALKNEIQQRVADTFDVSLSPEPVFVGFDQNP
;
A
#
# COMPACT_ATOMS: atom_id res chain seq x y z
N THR A 1 -11.54 8.54 -1.72
CA THR A 1 -10.10 8.23 -1.67
C THR A 1 -9.38 9.14 -0.69
N THR A 2 -8.25 8.68 -0.10
CA THR A 2 -7.46 9.53 0.83
C THR A 2 -6.79 10.72 0.14
N LEU A 3 -6.40 10.56 -1.13
CA LEU A 3 -5.82 11.65 -1.91
C LEU A 3 -6.84 12.75 -2.24
N GLY A 4 -8.14 12.40 -2.29
CA GLY A 4 -9.23 13.36 -2.49
C GLY A 4 -9.27 13.99 -3.88
N VAL A 5 -8.85 13.26 -4.92
CA VAL A 5 -8.95 13.66 -6.33
C VAL A 5 -9.84 12.69 -7.10
N GLY A 6 -10.32 13.10 -8.26
CA GLY A 6 -11.07 12.32 -9.22
C GLY A 6 -12.56 12.59 -9.26
N GLY A 7 -13.17 12.22 -10.39
CA GLY A 7 -14.59 12.39 -10.67
C GLY A 7 -15.47 11.29 -10.08
N PRO A 8 -16.79 11.35 -10.35
CA PRO A 8 -17.77 10.42 -9.79
C PRO A 8 -17.73 9.05 -10.47
N ALA A 9 -18.27 8.03 -9.79
CA ALA A 9 -18.65 6.77 -10.40
C ALA A 9 -20.03 6.90 -11.05
N ARG A 10 -20.24 6.23 -12.21
CA ARG A 10 -21.57 6.17 -12.84
C ARG A 10 -22.58 5.43 -11.95
N PHE A 11 -22.14 4.33 -11.33
CA PHE A 11 -22.89 3.57 -10.34
C PHE A 11 -21.98 3.23 -9.15
N PHE A 12 -22.57 3.22 -7.97
CA PHE A 12 -21.87 2.85 -6.74
C PHE A 12 -22.72 1.88 -5.94
N ALA A 13 -22.14 0.78 -5.49
CA ALA A 13 -22.77 -0.18 -4.60
C ALA A 13 -21.80 -0.61 -3.48
N GLU A 14 -22.37 -1.01 -2.34
CA GLU A 14 -21.64 -1.63 -1.24
C GLU A 14 -22.06 -3.10 -1.12
N ALA A 15 -21.11 -4.01 -1.01
CA ALA A 15 -21.31 -5.42 -0.75
C ALA A 15 -20.94 -5.76 0.69
N VAL A 16 -21.89 -6.25 1.47
CA VAL A 16 -21.70 -6.71 2.86
C VAL A 16 -21.69 -8.23 2.97
N SER A 17 -21.92 -8.93 1.85
CA SER A 17 -21.93 -10.39 1.77
C SER A 17 -21.36 -10.87 0.41
N ALA A 18 -21.01 -12.15 0.34
CA ALA A 18 -20.63 -12.79 -0.93
C ALA A 18 -21.77 -12.75 -1.97
N GLU A 19 -23.03 -12.82 -1.51
CA GLU A 19 -24.20 -12.74 -2.38
C GLU A 19 -24.38 -11.34 -2.98
N ASP A 20 -24.10 -10.28 -2.22
CA ASP A 20 -24.10 -8.91 -2.76
C ASP A 20 -23.05 -8.74 -3.84
N VAL A 21 -21.85 -9.35 -3.63
CA VAL A 21 -20.80 -9.35 -4.66
C VAL A 21 -21.27 -10.03 -5.94
N ARG A 22 -21.87 -11.23 -5.83
CA ARG A 22 -22.40 -11.96 -7.00
C ARG A 22 -23.46 -11.16 -7.73
N ARG A 23 -24.41 -10.56 -7.01
CA ARG A 23 -25.46 -9.72 -7.58
C ARG A 23 -24.89 -8.50 -8.31
N ALA A 24 -23.89 -7.84 -7.72
CA ALA A 24 -23.24 -6.68 -8.33
C ALA A 24 -22.46 -7.06 -9.60
N VAL A 25 -21.74 -8.19 -9.57
CA VAL A 25 -21.01 -8.74 -10.73
C VAL A 25 -21.99 -9.10 -11.87
N HIS A 26 -23.07 -9.78 -11.53
CA HIS A 26 -24.12 -10.16 -12.49
C HIS A 26 -24.75 -8.91 -13.13
N TYR A 27 -25.17 -7.94 -12.31
CA TYR A 27 -25.72 -6.67 -12.78
C TYR A 27 -24.76 -5.93 -13.73
N ALA A 28 -23.48 -5.85 -13.36
CA ALA A 28 -22.47 -5.22 -14.22
C ALA A 28 -22.34 -5.94 -15.57
N GLY A 29 -22.34 -7.29 -15.56
CA GLY A 29 -22.29 -8.10 -16.77
C GLY A 29 -23.51 -7.92 -17.68
N GLU A 30 -24.73 -7.98 -17.13
CA GLU A 30 -25.98 -7.80 -17.89
C GLU A 30 -26.07 -6.41 -18.56
N HIS A 31 -25.52 -5.38 -17.93
CA HIS A 31 -25.58 -4.00 -18.42
C HIS A 31 -24.33 -3.56 -19.17
N GLY A 32 -23.36 -4.48 -19.40
CA GLY A 32 -22.09 -4.16 -20.07
C GLY A 32 -21.28 -3.07 -19.34
N LEU A 33 -21.37 -3.01 -18.01
CA LEU A 33 -20.68 -1.99 -17.20
C LEU A 33 -19.29 -2.48 -16.79
N PRO A 34 -18.24 -1.69 -16.98
CA PRO A 34 -16.96 -1.99 -16.38
C PRO A 34 -17.05 -1.96 -14.85
N LEU A 35 -16.52 -2.99 -14.21
CA LEU A 35 -16.52 -3.14 -12.74
C LEU A 35 -15.19 -2.69 -12.15
N PHE A 36 -15.24 -1.84 -11.12
CA PHE A 36 -14.11 -1.51 -10.29
C PHE A 36 -14.37 -1.90 -8.83
N VAL A 37 -13.49 -2.73 -8.25
CA VAL A 37 -13.61 -3.16 -6.85
C VAL A 37 -12.84 -2.21 -5.95
N LEU A 38 -13.54 -1.60 -5.00
CA LEU A 38 -13.01 -0.62 -4.07
C LEU A 38 -12.89 -1.21 -2.67
N GLY A 39 -11.70 -1.17 -2.10
CA GLY A 39 -11.46 -1.39 -0.67
C GLY A 39 -11.50 -0.07 0.11
N GLY A 40 -10.47 0.22 0.90
CA GLY A 40 -10.37 1.46 1.69
C GLY A 40 -10.08 2.73 0.88
N GLY A 41 -9.71 2.64 -0.39
CA GLY A 41 -9.44 3.81 -1.25
C GLY A 41 -8.19 4.60 -0.92
N SER A 42 -7.23 3.99 -0.21
CA SER A 42 -6.03 4.67 0.29
C SER A 42 -4.85 4.70 -0.68
N ASN A 43 -4.89 3.88 -1.74
CA ASN A 43 -3.80 3.75 -2.72
C ASN A 43 -4.31 3.95 -4.16
N LEU A 44 -5.16 4.97 -4.38
CA LEU A 44 -5.81 5.23 -5.66
C LEU A 44 -5.61 6.66 -6.12
N VAL A 45 -5.42 6.81 -7.44
CA VAL A 45 -5.61 8.06 -8.17
C VAL A 45 -6.76 7.82 -9.14
N VAL A 46 -7.88 8.49 -8.93
CA VAL A 46 -9.07 8.37 -9.79
C VAL A 46 -9.05 9.51 -10.81
N SER A 47 -9.31 9.21 -12.08
CA SER A 47 -9.40 10.19 -13.16
C SER A 47 -10.45 11.27 -12.85
N ASP A 48 -10.23 12.49 -13.34
CA ASP A 48 -11.20 13.58 -13.20
C ASP A 48 -12.52 13.29 -13.93
N SER A 49 -12.52 12.45 -14.95
CA SER A 49 -13.73 11.92 -15.59
C SER A 49 -14.44 10.85 -14.75
N GLY A 50 -13.83 10.37 -13.68
CA GLY A 50 -14.38 9.35 -12.80
C GLY A 50 -14.30 7.93 -13.37
N TRP A 51 -15.30 7.10 -13.04
CA TRP A 51 -15.41 5.72 -13.51
C TRP A 51 -16.72 5.51 -14.28
N PRO A 52 -16.68 5.09 -15.56
CA PRO A 52 -17.88 5.01 -16.42
C PRO A 52 -18.77 3.79 -16.13
N GLY A 53 -18.48 3.01 -15.10
CA GLY A 53 -19.17 1.77 -14.74
C GLY A 53 -19.61 1.70 -13.28
N LEU A 54 -19.64 0.47 -12.76
CA LEU A 54 -19.99 0.18 -11.38
C LEU A 54 -18.73 0.17 -10.50
N VAL A 55 -18.72 0.98 -9.45
CA VAL A 55 -17.77 0.87 -8.34
C VAL A 55 -18.42 0.03 -7.24
N LEU A 56 -17.83 -1.11 -6.95
CA LEU A 56 -18.29 -2.02 -5.89
C LEU A 56 -17.36 -1.91 -4.69
N ARG A 57 -17.85 -1.29 -3.61
CA ARG A 57 -17.11 -1.21 -2.34
C ARG A 57 -17.33 -2.47 -1.52
N ILE A 58 -16.24 -3.13 -1.14
CA ILE A 58 -16.32 -4.31 -0.26
C ILE A 58 -16.39 -3.87 1.20
N ARG A 59 -17.47 -4.27 1.88
CA ARG A 59 -17.77 -4.00 3.28
C ARG A 59 -18.09 -5.27 4.07
N ILE A 60 -17.63 -6.43 3.59
CA ILE A 60 -17.77 -7.69 4.29
C ILE A 60 -16.99 -7.61 5.58
N SER A 61 -17.68 -7.66 6.70
CA SER A 61 -17.13 -7.55 8.05
C SER A 61 -17.13 -8.91 8.75
N GLY A 62 -16.61 -8.93 9.96
CA GLY A 62 -16.56 -10.09 10.83
C GLY A 62 -15.15 -10.65 10.96
N LEU A 63 -14.88 -11.19 12.15
CA LEU A 63 -13.63 -11.80 12.51
C LEU A 63 -13.94 -13.08 13.29
N GLU A 64 -13.44 -14.20 12.78
CA GLU A 64 -13.49 -15.50 13.43
C GLU A 64 -12.07 -15.87 13.86
N GLU A 65 -11.95 -16.49 15.03
CA GLU A 65 -10.66 -16.85 15.60
C GLU A 65 -10.65 -18.31 16.05
N ARG A 66 -9.53 -19.00 15.82
CA ARG A 66 -9.26 -20.34 16.30
C ARG A 66 -7.79 -20.50 16.67
N GLU A 67 -7.51 -21.31 17.65
CA GLU A 67 -6.15 -21.71 17.98
C GLU A 67 -5.74 -22.92 17.14
N GLU A 68 -4.53 -22.91 16.58
CA GLU A 68 -3.98 -24.01 15.82
C GLU A 68 -2.47 -24.15 16.09
N GLY A 69 -2.12 -25.14 16.89
CA GLY A 69 -0.75 -25.31 17.37
C GLY A 69 -0.29 -24.14 18.23
N ASP A 70 0.78 -23.49 17.80
CA ASP A 70 1.34 -22.29 18.45
C ASP A 70 0.84 -20.98 17.82
N LYS A 71 -0.15 -21.04 16.93
CA LYS A 71 -0.71 -19.88 16.22
C LYS A 71 -2.14 -19.56 16.63
N LEU A 72 -2.45 -18.29 16.60
CA LEU A 72 -3.82 -17.79 16.56
C LEU A 72 -4.19 -17.51 15.11
N ILE A 73 -5.14 -18.28 14.60
CA ILE A 73 -5.66 -18.11 13.24
C ILE A 73 -6.84 -17.16 13.30
N LEU A 74 -6.77 -16.11 12.49
CA LEU A 74 -7.78 -15.05 12.41
C LEU A 74 -8.32 -14.97 10.98
N ASP A 75 -9.59 -15.37 10.78
CA ASP A 75 -10.28 -15.22 9.51
C ASP A 75 -11.07 -13.92 9.51
N VAL A 76 -10.70 -12.98 8.65
CA VAL A 76 -11.11 -11.57 8.73
C VAL A 76 -11.81 -11.14 7.44
N GLY A 77 -12.98 -10.53 7.57
CA GLY A 77 -13.72 -9.97 6.43
C GLY A 77 -12.94 -8.89 5.69
N ALA A 78 -12.97 -8.93 4.36
CA ALA A 78 -12.19 -8.04 3.50
C ALA A 78 -12.52 -6.54 3.68
N GLY A 79 -13.72 -6.23 4.17
CA GLY A 79 -14.18 -4.87 4.45
C GLY A 79 -13.74 -4.30 5.80
N GLU A 80 -13.16 -5.11 6.69
CA GLU A 80 -12.64 -4.64 7.98
C GLU A 80 -11.54 -3.61 7.79
N GLU A 81 -11.51 -2.59 8.66
CA GLU A 81 -10.45 -1.58 8.65
C GLU A 81 -9.13 -2.19 9.13
N TRP A 82 -8.09 -2.05 8.31
CA TRP A 82 -6.79 -2.67 8.58
C TRP A 82 -6.19 -2.28 9.94
N ASP A 83 -6.11 -0.97 10.26
CA ASP A 83 -5.47 -0.54 11.52
C ASP A 83 -6.27 -0.95 12.77
N ARG A 84 -7.61 -1.09 12.67
CA ARG A 84 -8.44 -1.65 13.75
C ARG A 84 -8.15 -3.13 13.96
N PHE A 85 -7.97 -3.90 12.87
CA PHE A 85 -7.57 -5.29 12.96
C PHE A 85 -6.18 -5.43 13.60
N VAL A 86 -5.19 -4.65 13.17
CA VAL A 86 -3.85 -4.62 13.79
C VAL A 86 -3.93 -4.28 15.28
N ALA A 87 -4.74 -3.27 15.65
CA ALA A 87 -4.93 -2.89 17.06
C ALA A 87 -5.50 -4.05 17.89
N ARG A 88 -6.47 -4.80 17.33
CA ARG A 88 -7.06 -5.97 17.99
C ARG A 88 -6.05 -7.11 18.18
N ALA A 89 -5.22 -7.39 17.17
CA ALA A 89 -4.17 -8.40 17.27
C ALA A 89 -3.12 -8.03 18.34
N VAL A 90 -2.69 -6.77 18.36
CA VAL A 90 -1.74 -6.26 19.37
C VAL A 90 -2.35 -6.32 20.78
N ALA A 91 -3.63 -5.94 20.95
CA ALA A 91 -4.33 -6.04 22.24
C ALA A 91 -4.51 -7.49 22.76
N ARG A 92 -4.43 -8.48 21.84
CA ARG A 92 -4.42 -9.92 22.13
C ARG A 92 -2.98 -10.46 22.31
N ASP A 93 -2.00 -9.58 22.37
CA ASP A 93 -0.56 -9.93 22.46
C ASP A 93 -0.12 -10.89 21.34
N CYS A 94 -0.62 -10.67 20.10
CA CYS A 94 -0.30 -11.47 18.93
C CYS A 94 0.66 -10.71 18.01
N ALA A 95 1.89 -11.22 17.84
CA ALA A 95 2.92 -10.69 16.97
C ALA A 95 2.72 -11.10 15.51
N GLY A 96 3.26 -10.29 14.59
CA GLY A 96 3.36 -10.55 13.16
C GLY A 96 2.86 -9.42 12.27
N ILE A 97 2.08 -8.46 12.81
CA ILE A 97 1.54 -7.32 12.06
C ILE A 97 1.67 -5.98 12.80
N GLU A 98 2.30 -5.94 13.96
CA GLU A 98 2.44 -4.73 14.79
C GLU A 98 3.17 -3.59 14.06
N CYS A 99 4.14 -3.92 13.21
CA CYS A 99 4.85 -2.93 12.39
C CYS A 99 4.01 -2.37 11.23
N LEU A 100 2.88 -3.01 10.90
CA LEU A 100 1.94 -2.57 9.87
C LEU A 100 0.85 -1.63 10.42
N SER A 101 1.02 -1.16 11.64
CA SER A 101 0.14 -0.24 12.32
C SER A 101 -0.01 1.10 11.60
N GLY A 102 -1.22 1.65 11.61
CA GLY A 102 -1.51 2.97 11.03
C GLY A 102 -1.49 3.01 9.50
N ILE A 103 -1.37 1.89 8.81
CA ILE A 103 -1.55 1.83 7.36
C ILE A 103 -3.06 1.95 7.07
N PRO A 104 -3.49 2.94 6.27
CA PRO A 104 -4.90 3.09 5.94
C PRO A 104 -5.33 2.05 4.90
N GLY A 105 -6.60 1.67 4.94
CA GLY A 105 -7.16 0.73 3.99
C GLY A 105 -8.02 -0.34 4.65
N SER A 106 -8.39 -1.36 3.89
CA SER A 106 -9.16 -2.52 4.35
C SER A 106 -8.32 -3.80 4.30
N VAL A 107 -8.70 -4.77 5.11
CA VAL A 107 -8.06 -6.08 5.19
C VAL A 107 -7.93 -6.73 3.80
N GLY A 108 -9.00 -6.74 2.99
CA GLY A 108 -8.97 -7.31 1.63
C GLY A 108 -8.05 -6.59 0.65
N GLY A 109 -7.63 -5.36 0.94
CA GLY A 109 -6.65 -4.64 0.15
C GLY A 109 -5.20 -5.04 0.44
N THR A 110 -4.94 -5.69 1.58
CA THR A 110 -3.57 -5.98 2.03
C THR A 110 -2.86 -7.05 1.19
N PRO A 111 -3.48 -8.17 0.78
CA PRO A 111 -2.82 -9.16 -0.07
C PRO A 111 -2.63 -8.67 -1.51
N VAL A 112 -3.41 -7.69 -1.99
CA VAL A 112 -3.34 -7.24 -3.39
C VAL A 112 -1.94 -6.77 -3.76
N GLN A 113 -1.30 -5.99 -2.92
CA GLN A 113 0.05 -5.47 -3.15
C GLN A 113 1.07 -5.94 -2.10
N ASN A 114 0.79 -7.04 -1.41
CA ASN A 114 1.64 -7.52 -0.32
C ASN A 114 2.05 -6.35 0.59
N VAL A 115 1.08 -5.78 1.30
CA VAL A 115 1.31 -4.60 2.15
C VAL A 115 2.43 -4.89 3.13
N GLY A 116 3.40 -3.97 3.19
CA GLY A 116 4.56 -4.10 4.06
C GLY A 116 5.11 -2.75 4.51
N ALA A 117 5.56 -2.70 5.73
CA ALA A 117 6.23 -1.55 6.34
C ALA A 117 7.13 -1.98 7.51
N TYR A 118 8.15 -1.20 7.79
CA TYR A 118 9.05 -1.37 8.95
C TYR A 118 9.59 -2.79 9.12
N GLY A 119 9.83 -3.49 8.00
CA GLY A 119 10.43 -4.82 7.99
C GLY A 119 9.45 -5.99 8.12
N GLN A 120 8.14 -5.74 8.16
CA GLN A 120 7.09 -6.76 8.06
C GLN A 120 6.34 -6.65 6.73
N GLU A 121 5.88 -7.78 6.21
CA GLU A 121 4.97 -7.88 5.07
C GLU A 121 3.81 -8.83 5.40
N VAL A 122 2.60 -8.56 4.88
CA VAL A 122 1.43 -9.40 5.17
C VAL A 122 1.61 -10.84 4.68
N SER A 123 2.40 -11.07 3.63
CA SER A 123 2.74 -12.40 3.13
C SER A 123 3.39 -13.32 4.17
N GLU A 124 4.00 -12.77 5.21
CA GLU A 124 4.64 -13.55 6.27
C GLU A 124 3.63 -14.21 7.21
N VAL A 125 2.40 -13.71 7.24
CA VAL A 125 1.34 -14.12 8.17
C VAL A 125 0.02 -14.48 7.48
N VAL A 126 -0.16 -14.17 6.20
CA VAL A 126 -1.34 -14.61 5.44
C VAL A 126 -1.24 -16.11 5.23
N GLU A 127 -2.25 -16.85 5.65
CA GLU A 127 -2.39 -18.28 5.43
C GLU A 127 -3.15 -18.57 4.13
N SER A 128 -4.31 -17.93 3.97
CA SER A 128 -5.12 -18.03 2.76
C SER A 128 -5.92 -16.76 2.47
N VAL A 129 -6.40 -16.66 1.23
CA VAL A 129 -7.29 -15.62 0.74
C VAL A 129 -8.53 -16.27 0.12
N GLN A 130 -9.69 -15.96 0.65
CA GLN A 130 -10.97 -16.37 0.08
C GLN A 130 -11.48 -15.31 -0.89
N ALA A 131 -11.78 -15.71 -2.12
CA ALA A 131 -12.19 -14.79 -3.17
C ALA A 131 -13.22 -15.40 -4.13
N ILE A 132 -14.02 -14.56 -4.78
CA ILE A 132 -14.83 -14.95 -5.94
C ILE A 132 -13.96 -14.85 -7.19
N ASP A 133 -13.87 -15.94 -7.95
CA ASP A 133 -13.26 -15.97 -9.28
C ASP A 133 -14.26 -15.46 -10.32
N LEU A 134 -13.96 -14.34 -10.95
CA LEU A 134 -14.85 -13.73 -11.95
C LEU A 134 -14.94 -14.51 -13.27
N LYS A 135 -14.09 -15.51 -13.50
CA LYS A 135 -14.17 -16.38 -14.68
C LYS A 135 -15.38 -17.31 -14.65
N ASP A 136 -15.74 -17.79 -13.47
CA ASP A 136 -16.79 -18.80 -13.30
C ASP A 136 -17.78 -18.50 -12.15
N GLY A 137 -17.55 -17.41 -11.39
CA GLY A 137 -18.39 -17.01 -10.27
C GLY A 137 -18.20 -17.87 -9.00
N HIS A 138 -17.28 -18.83 -9.02
CA HIS A 138 -17.06 -19.73 -7.88
C HIS A 138 -16.22 -19.11 -6.79
N LEU A 139 -16.48 -19.54 -5.56
CA LEU A 139 -15.64 -19.24 -4.41
C LEU A 139 -14.36 -20.04 -4.49
N ARG A 140 -13.22 -19.37 -4.32
CA ARG A 140 -11.90 -19.98 -4.25
C ARG A 140 -11.24 -19.66 -2.92
N GLU A 141 -10.48 -20.61 -2.42
CA GLU A 141 -9.53 -20.39 -1.34
C GLU A 141 -8.12 -20.56 -1.89
N LEU A 142 -7.35 -19.48 -1.83
CA LEU A 142 -5.99 -19.41 -2.38
C LEU A 142 -5.02 -19.42 -1.19
N CYS A 143 -4.28 -20.52 -1.02
CA CYS A 143 -3.24 -20.59 0.01
C CYS A 143 -2.11 -19.59 -0.29
N ASN A 144 -1.31 -19.26 0.71
CA ASN A 144 -0.23 -18.27 0.61
C ASN A 144 0.68 -18.47 -0.63
N PRO A 145 1.20 -19.66 -0.94
CA PRO A 145 2.02 -19.86 -2.14
C PRO A 145 1.29 -19.54 -3.45
N ALA A 146 -0.02 -19.84 -3.51
CA ALA A 146 -0.85 -19.54 -4.68
C ALA A 146 -1.07 -18.06 -4.90
N CYS A 147 -0.91 -17.22 -3.86
CA CYS A 147 -1.02 -15.76 -3.98
C CYS A 147 0.20 -15.12 -4.67
N GLY A 148 1.31 -15.83 -4.86
CA GLY A 148 2.47 -15.33 -5.60
C GLY A 148 3.08 -14.03 -5.05
N PHE A 149 3.17 -13.92 -3.73
CA PHE A 149 3.65 -12.71 -3.07
C PHE A 149 5.12 -12.40 -3.36
N ALA A 150 5.39 -11.13 -3.66
CA ALA A 150 6.72 -10.55 -3.74
C ALA A 150 6.66 -9.07 -3.30
N TYR A 151 7.79 -8.36 -3.33
CA TYR A 151 7.83 -6.95 -2.93
C TYR A 151 6.80 -6.10 -3.70
N ARG A 152 5.77 -5.62 -3.01
CA ARG A 152 4.64 -4.84 -3.57
C ARG A 152 3.89 -5.57 -4.70
N THR A 153 3.89 -6.89 -4.70
CA THR A 153 3.36 -7.71 -5.78
C THR A 153 2.62 -8.93 -5.25
N SER A 154 1.56 -9.32 -5.94
CA SER A 154 0.85 -10.59 -5.82
C SER A 154 0.22 -10.96 -7.17
N ILE A 155 -0.42 -12.13 -7.29
CA ILE A 155 -1.21 -12.44 -8.48
C ILE A 155 -2.35 -11.43 -8.70
N PHE A 156 -2.90 -10.86 -7.63
CA PHE A 156 -4.07 -9.97 -7.69
C PHE A 156 -3.76 -8.62 -8.37
N ASN A 157 -2.51 -8.17 -8.38
CA ASN A 157 -2.10 -6.95 -9.07
C ASN A 157 -1.20 -7.19 -10.29
N THR A 158 -0.96 -8.45 -10.65
CA THR A 158 -0.13 -8.86 -11.80
C THR A 158 -0.88 -9.82 -12.73
N SER A 159 -0.51 -11.10 -12.74
CA SER A 159 -0.98 -12.11 -13.70
C SER A 159 -2.49 -12.35 -13.70
N GLU A 160 -3.14 -12.19 -12.55
CA GLU A 160 -4.58 -12.40 -12.37
C GLU A 160 -5.31 -11.09 -12.01
N ARG A 161 -4.74 -9.96 -12.40
CA ARG A 161 -5.35 -8.64 -12.14
C ARG A 161 -6.77 -8.58 -12.69
N GLY A 162 -7.71 -8.19 -11.81
CA GLY A 162 -9.12 -8.06 -12.15
C GLY A 162 -9.91 -9.39 -12.20
N ARG A 163 -9.27 -10.53 -11.87
CA ARG A 163 -9.93 -11.83 -11.84
C ARG A 163 -10.64 -12.14 -10.53
N TYR A 164 -10.06 -11.73 -9.41
CA TYR A 164 -10.53 -12.11 -8.08
C TYR A 164 -11.13 -10.93 -7.31
N ILE A 165 -12.25 -11.16 -6.64
CA ILE A 165 -12.80 -10.25 -5.63
C ILE A 165 -12.59 -10.89 -4.26
N ILE A 166 -11.71 -10.31 -3.45
CA ILE A 166 -11.36 -10.82 -2.13
C ILE A 166 -12.52 -10.56 -1.15
N LEU A 167 -12.93 -11.62 -0.45
CA LEU A 167 -14.02 -11.60 0.53
C LEU A 167 -13.52 -11.69 1.96
N ARG A 168 -12.48 -12.52 2.20
CA ARG A 168 -11.88 -12.76 3.50
C ARG A 168 -10.38 -13.02 3.37
N VAL A 169 -9.64 -12.76 4.43
CA VAL A 169 -8.21 -13.09 4.53
C VAL A 169 -7.96 -13.78 5.86
N THR A 170 -7.31 -14.94 5.80
CA THR A 170 -6.93 -15.71 6.99
C THR A 170 -5.48 -15.40 7.33
N PHE A 171 -5.23 -15.02 8.58
CA PHE A 171 -3.92 -14.71 9.13
C PHE A 171 -3.53 -15.68 10.23
N ALA A 172 -2.27 -16.12 10.25
CA ALA A 172 -1.68 -16.92 11.32
C ALA A 172 -0.71 -16.07 12.12
N LEU A 173 -1.12 -15.59 13.30
CA LEU A 173 -0.33 -14.74 14.18
C LEU A 173 0.27 -15.55 15.34
N THR A 174 1.33 -15.02 15.96
CA THR A 174 2.04 -15.70 17.06
C THR A 174 1.64 -15.08 18.40
N PRO A 175 0.84 -15.77 19.25
CA PRO A 175 0.55 -15.31 20.61
C PRO A 175 1.82 -15.18 21.44
N ALA A 176 1.90 -14.13 22.26
CA ALA A 176 3.06 -13.80 23.08
C ALA A 176 4.39 -13.76 22.29
N GLY A 177 4.31 -13.47 20.96
CA GLY A 177 5.48 -13.43 20.10
C GLY A 177 6.28 -12.15 20.29
N GLU A 178 7.58 -12.22 19.98
CA GLU A 178 8.45 -11.07 20.09
C GLU A 178 8.22 -10.05 18.95
N PRO A 179 8.26 -8.75 19.24
CA PRO A 179 8.11 -7.71 18.22
C PRO A 179 9.32 -7.65 17.29
N ARG A 180 9.06 -7.29 16.04
CA ARG A 180 10.11 -7.10 15.04
C ARG A 180 10.71 -5.70 15.09
N LEU A 181 12.02 -5.59 15.41
CA LEU A 181 12.73 -4.32 15.58
C LEU A 181 13.84 -4.08 14.56
N GLN A 182 13.86 -4.82 13.46
CA GLN A 182 15.01 -4.80 12.53
C GLN A 182 15.12 -3.53 11.70
N TYR A 183 14.03 -2.78 11.52
CA TYR A 183 14.00 -1.57 10.70
C TYR A 183 14.73 -0.40 11.39
N ALA A 184 15.50 0.38 10.61
CA ALA A 184 16.37 1.43 11.13
C ALA A 184 15.65 2.48 12.00
N ASP A 185 14.44 2.90 11.59
CA ASP A 185 13.66 3.89 12.35
C ASP A 185 13.23 3.35 13.72
N LEU A 186 12.86 2.07 13.80
CA LEU A 186 12.50 1.42 15.06
C LEU A 186 13.71 1.22 15.94
N LYS A 187 14.83 0.78 15.38
CA LYS A 187 16.10 0.71 16.13
C LYS A 187 16.49 2.07 16.73
N LYS A 188 16.34 3.13 15.94
CA LYS A 188 16.60 4.50 16.40
C LYS A 188 15.63 4.95 17.49
N TYR A 189 14.33 4.64 17.31
CA TYR A 189 13.28 5.02 18.27
C TYR A 189 13.50 4.39 19.64
N PHE A 190 13.91 3.12 19.67
CA PHE A 190 14.18 2.37 20.91
C PHE A 190 15.64 2.39 21.35
N ALA A 191 16.50 3.21 20.73
CA ALA A 191 17.91 3.32 21.13
C ALA A 191 18.05 3.78 22.58
N GLY A 192 18.91 3.10 23.35
CA GLY A 192 19.14 3.39 24.76
C GLY A 192 18.10 2.81 25.73
N ARG A 193 17.07 2.11 25.24
CA ARG A 193 16.12 1.40 26.10
C ARG A 193 16.77 0.14 26.72
N THR A 194 16.41 -0.14 27.96
CA THR A 194 16.70 -1.42 28.62
C THR A 194 15.50 -2.35 28.45
N GLY A 195 15.73 -3.57 27.94
CA GLY A 195 14.70 -4.57 27.69
C GLY A 195 13.96 -4.43 26.34
N ALA A 196 13.34 -5.52 25.90
CA ALA A 196 12.53 -5.54 24.69
C ALA A 196 11.23 -4.74 24.89
N PRO A 197 10.79 -3.95 23.88
CA PRO A 197 9.48 -3.31 23.95
C PRO A 197 8.36 -4.34 23.75
N SER A 198 7.18 -4.06 24.28
CA SER A 198 5.96 -4.81 24.00
C SER A 198 5.44 -4.52 22.58
N LEU A 199 4.54 -5.38 22.07
CA LEU A 199 3.85 -5.15 20.78
C LEU A 199 3.08 -3.82 20.78
N ALA A 200 2.47 -3.45 21.91
CA ALA A 200 1.75 -2.19 22.07
C ALA A 200 2.70 -0.98 21.91
N GLU A 201 3.88 -1.02 22.54
CA GLU A 201 4.89 0.03 22.42
C GLU A 201 5.45 0.13 21.00
N VAL A 202 5.64 -1.01 20.31
CA VAL A 202 6.05 -1.00 18.89
C VAL A 202 4.97 -0.41 18.02
N ARG A 203 3.69 -0.75 18.23
CA ARG A 203 2.57 -0.11 17.53
C ARG A 203 2.57 1.40 17.71
N GLU A 204 2.72 1.90 18.93
CA GLU A 204 2.78 3.35 19.18
C GLU A 204 3.99 4.01 18.53
N ALA A 205 5.17 3.39 18.59
CA ALA A 205 6.36 3.87 17.90
C ALA A 205 6.16 3.97 16.39
N VAL A 206 5.59 2.94 15.76
CA VAL A 206 5.27 2.93 14.32
C VAL A 206 4.30 4.06 13.99
N ARG A 207 3.22 4.22 14.75
CA ARG A 207 2.23 5.29 14.54
C ARG A 207 2.87 6.67 14.68
N HIS A 208 3.72 6.87 15.69
CA HIS A 208 4.49 8.12 15.87
C HIS A 208 5.39 8.42 14.67
N ILE A 209 6.17 7.43 14.22
CA ILE A 209 7.06 7.58 13.06
C ILE A 209 6.24 7.89 11.79
N ARG A 210 5.11 7.21 11.60
CA ARG A 210 4.22 7.45 10.45
C ARG A 210 3.59 8.84 10.47
N ALA A 211 3.17 9.34 11.65
CA ALA A 211 2.67 10.70 11.80
C ALA A 211 3.74 11.74 11.43
N GLY A 212 4.99 11.50 11.85
CA GLY A 212 6.14 12.34 11.50
C GLY A 212 6.48 12.32 9.99
N LYS A 213 5.96 11.34 9.23
CA LYS A 213 6.13 11.22 7.78
C LYS A 213 4.86 11.52 6.97
N ALA A 214 3.80 12.06 7.58
CA ALA A 214 2.48 12.26 6.95
C ALA A 214 1.90 10.97 6.32
N MET A 215 2.22 9.80 6.89
CA MET A 215 1.73 8.48 6.46
C MET A 215 0.68 7.90 7.41
N LEU A 216 0.31 8.63 8.43
CA LEU A 216 -0.83 8.37 9.30
C LEU A 216 -1.91 9.40 9.01
N ILE A 217 -3.15 8.96 8.86
CA ILE A 217 -4.28 9.89 8.70
C ILE A 217 -4.53 10.55 10.07
N VAL A 218 -4.21 11.84 10.15
CA VAL A 218 -4.43 12.67 11.35
C VAL A 218 -5.42 13.77 10.99
N PRO A 219 -6.56 13.87 11.68
CA PRO A 219 -7.52 14.94 11.43
C PRO A 219 -6.86 16.33 11.52
N GLY A 220 -7.10 17.17 10.52
CA GLY A 220 -6.53 18.52 10.45
C GLY A 220 -5.10 18.63 9.90
N ASP A 221 -4.41 17.52 9.65
CA ASP A 221 -3.10 17.54 8.99
C ASP A 221 -3.28 17.62 7.47
N GLU A 222 -2.92 18.76 6.89
CA GLU A 222 -3.04 19.00 5.43
C GLU A 222 -2.21 18.02 4.59
N ASP A 223 -1.11 17.49 5.13
CA ASP A 223 -0.23 16.55 4.44
C ASP A 223 -0.80 15.11 4.41
N CYS A 224 -1.91 14.83 5.12
CA CYS A 224 -2.56 13.51 5.11
C CYS A 224 -3.36 13.20 3.83
N ARG A 225 -3.65 14.20 2.98
CA ARG A 225 -4.33 13.99 1.69
C ARG A 225 -3.34 13.45 0.66
N SER A 226 -2.94 12.19 0.81
CA SER A 226 -1.99 11.51 -0.06
C SER A 226 -2.37 10.05 -0.27
N ALA A 227 -1.69 9.38 -1.19
CA ALA A 227 -1.74 7.92 -1.36
C ALA A 227 -0.53 7.22 -0.70
N GLY A 228 0.08 7.84 0.31
CA GLY A 228 1.31 7.36 0.94
C GLY A 228 2.55 7.62 0.08
N SER A 229 3.54 6.73 0.13
CA SER A 229 4.70 6.80 -0.77
C SER A 229 4.25 6.60 -2.21
N PHE A 230 4.42 7.62 -3.06
CA PHE A 230 3.91 7.61 -4.42
C PHE A 230 4.74 6.74 -5.38
N PHE A 231 6.01 6.53 -5.06
CA PHE A 231 6.91 5.71 -5.87
C PHE A 231 7.48 4.54 -5.09
N LYS A 232 7.58 3.38 -5.77
CA LYS A 232 8.28 2.21 -5.26
C LYS A 232 9.79 2.47 -5.22
N ASN A 233 10.48 1.89 -4.25
CA ASN A 233 11.94 1.87 -4.27
C ASN A 233 12.41 1.00 -5.45
N PRO A 234 13.19 1.53 -6.41
CA PRO A 234 13.68 0.77 -7.54
C PRO A 234 14.63 -0.35 -7.07
N VAL A 235 14.53 -1.50 -7.74
CA VAL A 235 15.41 -2.66 -7.53
C VAL A 235 16.26 -2.81 -8.77
N LEU A 236 17.53 -2.44 -8.66
CA LEU A 236 18.49 -2.35 -9.76
C LEU A 236 19.36 -3.60 -9.85
N THR A 237 19.80 -3.94 -11.05
CA THR A 237 20.90 -4.88 -11.25
C THR A 237 22.22 -4.25 -10.80
N GLU A 238 23.27 -5.06 -10.64
CA GLU A 238 24.62 -4.57 -10.30
C GLU A 238 25.09 -3.50 -11.29
N SER A 239 24.93 -3.74 -12.60
CA SER A 239 25.33 -2.78 -13.64
C SER A 239 24.58 -1.46 -13.57
N GLN A 240 23.25 -1.50 -13.36
CA GLN A 240 22.44 -0.30 -13.17
C GLN A 240 22.82 0.47 -11.90
N HIS A 241 23.10 -0.24 -10.82
CA HIS A 241 23.55 0.38 -9.57
C HIS A 241 24.93 1.04 -9.72
N GLN A 242 25.85 0.44 -10.44
CA GLN A 242 27.16 1.04 -10.74
C GLN A 242 27.01 2.30 -11.60
N GLN A 243 26.18 2.30 -12.63
CA GLN A 243 25.88 3.47 -13.46
C GLN A 243 25.28 4.61 -12.62
N LEU A 244 24.29 4.31 -11.78
CA LEU A 244 23.71 5.27 -10.86
C LEU A 244 24.76 5.84 -9.91
N SER A 245 25.62 4.99 -9.34
CA SER A 245 26.69 5.41 -8.42
C SER A 245 27.70 6.33 -9.09
N GLN A 246 28.07 6.09 -10.36
CA GLN A 246 28.93 6.96 -11.13
C GLN A 246 28.30 8.33 -11.38
N ARG A 247 27.02 8.38 -11.79
CA ARG A 247 26.29 9.65 -11.98
C ARG A 247 26.17 10.43 -10.68
N ALA A 248 25.84 9.76 -9.58
CA ALA A 248 25.77 10.39 -8.25
C ALA A 248 27.13 10.93 -7.79
N ALA A 249 28.22 10.17 -7.99
CA ALA A 249 29.57 10.61 -7.64
C ALA A 249 30.00 11.86 -8.42
N ALA A 250 29.61 11.99 -9.70
CA ALA A 250 29.86 13.20 -10.49
C ALA A 250 29.15 14.44 -9.91
N LEU A 251 28.09 14.26 -9.13
CA LEU A 251 27.38 15.30 -8.39
C LEU A 251 27.85 15.46 -6.93
N GLY A 252 28.91 14.74 -6.53
CA GLY A 252 29.41 14.72 -5.15
C GLY A 252 28.49 13.98 -4.17
N LEU A 253 27.64 13.08 -4.66
CA LEU A 253 26.64 12.36 -3.88
C LEU A 253 27.01 10.88 -3.69
N GLN A 254 26.55 10.28 -2.59
CA GLN A 254 26.66 8.85 -2.34
C GLN A 254 25.27 8.22 -2.30
N VAL A 255 25.06 7.16 -3.10
CA VAL A 255 23.78 6.46 -3.20
C VAL A 255 23.57 5.55 -2.00
N PRO A 256 22.50 5.75 -1.20
CA PRO A 256 22.12 4.77 -0.20
C PRO A 256 21.46 3.57 -0.87
N SER A 257 22.06 2.38 -0.72
CA SER A 257 21.52 1.16 -1.28
C SER A 257 21.43 0.05 -0.22
N TYR A 258 20.50 -0.85 -0.44
CA TYR A 258 20.24 -1.99 0.44
C TYR A 258 20.23 -3.27 -0.38
N PRO A 259 20.76 -4.38 0.15
CA PRO A 259 20.72 -5.65 -0.55
C PRO A 259 19.26 -6.07 -0.85
N ALA A 260 19.05 -6.64 -2.05
CA ALA A 260 17.80 -7.25 -2.45
C ALA A 260 18.06 -8.68 -2.93
N LEU A 261 16.99 -9.46 -3.15
CA LEU A 261 17.11 -10.83 -3.65
C LEU A 261 17.84 -10.86 -5.01
N SER A 262 18.50 -11.97 -5.30
CA SER A 262 19.18 -12.23 -6.58
C SER A 262 20.29 -11.24 -6.93
N ALA A 263 21.13 -10.88 -5.95
CA ALA A 263 22.26 -9.94 -6.12
C ALA A 263 21.84 -8.59 -6.75
N ARG A 264 20.67 -8.08 -6.35
CA ARG A 264 20.16 -6.76 -6.76
C ARG A 264 20.29 -5.74 -5.63
N HIS A 265 20.17 -4.47 -5.98
CA HIS A 265 20.26 -3.34 -5.08
C HIS A 265 18.94 -2.59 -5.02
N LYS A 266 18.35 -2.48 -3.83
CA LYS A 266 17.19 -1.61 -3.60
C LYS A 266 17.69 -0.21 -3.26
N VAL A 267 17.28 0.78 -4.04
CA VAL A 267 17.67 2.20 -3.87
C VAL A 267 16.49 2.99 -3.33
N SER A 268 16.76 3.95 -2.46
CA SER A 268 15.73 4.84 -1.92
C SER A 268 15.16 5.76 -2.99
N ALA A 269 13.88 5.58 -3.33
CA ALA A 269 13.17 6.51 -4.22
C ALA A 269 13.09 7.93 -3.63
N ALA A 270 12.98 8.06 -2.29
CA ALA A 270 13.00 9.36 -1.61
C ALA A 270 14.32 10.10 -1.86
N TRP A 271 15.45 9.40 -1.77
CA TRP A 271 16.75 9.98 -2.06
C TRP A 271 16.87 10.44 -3.52
N LEU A 272 16.39 9.64 -4.47
CA LEU A 272 16.39 10.00 -5.88
C LEU A 272 15.56 11.28 -6.14
N VAL A 273 14.37 11.36 -5.56
CA VAL A 273 13.50 12.52 -5.68
C VAL A 273 14.13 13.77 -5.06
N GLU A 274 14.66 13.68 -3.84
CA GLU A 274 15.30 14.80 -3.15
C GLU A 274 16.53 15.35 -3.91
N HIS A 275 17.32 14.47 -4.55
CA HIS A 275 18.51 14.88 -5.30
C HIS A 275 18.25 15.18 -6.79
N SER A 276 16.98 15.10 -7.23
CA SER A 276 16.54 15.54 -8.56
C SER A 276 15.85 16.92 -8.54
N GLY A 277 16.05 17.69 -7.46
CA GLY A 277 15.54 19.05 -7.34
C GLY A 277 14.18 19.19 -6.68
N PHE A 278 13.66 18.12 -6.06
CA PHE A 278 12.43 18.17 -5.30
C PHE A 278 12.69 18.09 -3.80
N SER A 279 12.37 19.14 -3.06
CA SER A 279 12.46 19.17 -1.62
C SER A 279 11.11 18.84 -0.96
N LYS A 280 11.16 18.44 0.30
CA LYS A 280 9.97 18.41 1.15
C LYS A 280 9.32 19.79 1.18
N GLY A 281 8.00 19.83 1.04
CA GLY A 281 7.25 21.07 0.95
C GLY A 281 7.19 21.72 -0.45
N TYR A 282 7.82 21.11 -1.47
CA TYR A 282 7.68 21.56 -2.86
C TYR A 282 6.20 21.69 -3.24
N THR A 283 5.86 22.77 -3.94
CA THR A 283 4.47 23.08 -4.32
C THR A 283 4.40 23.39 -5.81
N GLN A 284 3.43 22.81 -6.49
CA GLN A 284 3.09 23.05 -7.89
C GLN A 284 1.58 23.24 -8.01
N GLY A 285 1.12 24.47 -8.03
CA GLY A 285 -0.30 24.79 -8.04
C GLY A 285 -1.03 24.19 -6.80
N ARG A 286 -1.97 23.29 -7.04
CA ARG A 286 -2.82 22.65 -6.02
C ARG A 286 -2.29 21.33 -5.49
N VAL A 287 -1.15 20.86 -5.99
CA VAL A 287 -0.44 19.67 -5.51
C VAL A 287 0.94 20.02 -5.00
N GLY A 288 1.56 19.11 -4.30
CA GLY A 288 2.94 19.28 -3.84
C GLY A 288 3.49 18.02 -3.23
N ILE A 289 4.73 18.10 -2.77
CA ILE A 289 5.36 17.08 -1.95
C ILE A 289 5.11 17.44 -0.48
N SER A 290 4.80 16.45 0.34
CA SER A 290 4.61 16.63 1.77
C SER A 290 5.80 17.34 2.41
N ARG A 291 5.54 18.21 3.38
CA ARG A 291 6.58 18.85 4.22
C ARG A 291 7.34 17.84 5.08
N LYS A 292 6.78 16.64 5.24
CA LYS A 292 7.30 15.59 6.13
C LYS A 292 7.99 14.45 5.38
N HIS A 293 7.59 14.18 4.12
CA HIS A 293 8.11 13.04 3.35
C HIS A 293 8.21 13.32 1.85
N ALA A 294 9.41 13.12 1.29
CA ALA A 294 9.69 13.41 -0.12
C ALA A 294 8.93 12.54 -1.14
N LEU A 295 8.43 11.36 -0.73
CA LEU A 295 7.64 10.49 -1.61
C LEU A 295 6.13 10.72 -1.54
N ALA A 296 5.61 11.51 -0.61
CA ALA A 296 4.19 11.73 -0.50
C ALA A 296 3.77 12.92 -1.37
N ILE A 297 3.11 12.64 -2.50
CA ILE A 297 2.39 13.66 -3.26
C ILE A 297 1.09 13.95 -2.53
N VAL A 298 0.84 15.22 -2.22
CA VAL A 298 -0.29 15.68 -1.42
C VAL A 298 -1.20 16.61 -2.21
N ASN A 299 -2.49 16.49 -1.96
CA ASN A 299 -3.50 17.43 -2.43
C ASN A 299 -3.58 18.62 -1.45
N ARG A 300 -3.20 19.82 -1.90
CA ARG A 300 -3.18 21.07 -1.11
C ARG A 300 -4.54 21.75 -1.02
N GLY A 301 -5.55 21.19 -1.66
CA GLY A 301 -6.91 21.73 -1.77
C GLY A 301 -7.33 21.86 -3.23
N ASP A 302 -8.49 21.29 -3.55
CA ASP A 302 -9.11 21.34 -4.88
C ASP A 302 -8.21 20.87 -6.04
N ALA A 303 -7.22 20.00 -5.77
CA ALA A 303 -6.39 19.40 -6.80
C ALA A 303 -7.19 18.44 -7.68
N THR A 304 -6.86 18.40 -8.95
CA THR A 304 -7.36 17.43 -9.92
C THR A 304 -6.44 16.22 -10.01
N ALA A 305 -6.91 15.13 -10.59
CA ALA A 305 -6.05 13.99 -10.91
C ALA A 305 -4.98 14.37 -11.95
N ASN A 306 -5.31 15.28 -12.87
CA ASN A 306 -4.34 15.80 -13.84
C ASN A 306 -3.22 16.61 -13.18
N ASP A 307 -3.48 17.37 -12.12
CA ASP A 307 -2.44 18.04 -11.35
C ASP A 307 -1.48 17.05 -10.71
N VAL A 308 -2.02 15.95 -10.14
CA VAL A 308 -1.22 14.85 -9.56
C VAL A 308 -0.36 14.18 -10.62
N LEU A 309 -0.93 13.90 -11.81
CA LEU A 309 -0.19 13.30 -12.92
C LEU A 309 0.92 14.21 -13.44
N ALA A 310 0.67 15.52 -13.56
CA ALA A 310 1.65 16.48 -13.99
C ALA A 310 2.87 16.47 -13.06
N LEU A 311 2.67 16.55 -11.74
CA LEU A 311 3.76 16.48 -10.77
C LEU A 311 4.46 15.12 -10.78
N LYS A 312 3.70 14.01 -10.85
CA LYS A 312 4.26 12.65 -10.99
C LYS A 312 5.20 12.55 -12.20
N ASN A 313 4.73 13.00 -13.36
CA ASN A 313 5.49 12.94 -14.60
C ASN A 313 6.76 13.81 -14.52
N GLU A 314 6.67 14.99 -13.95
CA GLU A 314 7.84 15.86 -13.76
C GLU A 314 8.87 15.22 -12.84
N ILE A 315 8.45 14.60 -11.74
CA ILE A 315 9.36 13.87 -10.84
C ILE A 315 10.03 12.72 -11.59
N GLN A 316 9.27 11.91 -12.32
CA GLN A 316 9.80 10.77 -13.08
C GLN A 316 10.83 11.23 -14.11
N GLN A 317 10.52 12.29 -14.88
CA GLN A 317 11.42 12.84 -15.90
C GLN A 317 12.72 13.35 -15.29
N ARG A 318 12.64 14.17 -14.24
CA ARG A 318 13.84 14.72 -13.60
C ARG A 318 14.72 13.64 -12.96
N VAL A 319 14.14 12.61 -12.35
CA VAL A 319 14.91 11.48 -11.83
C VAL A 319 15.58 10.70 -12.96
N ALA A 320 14.89 10.48 -14.06
CA ALA A 320 15.46 9.83 -15.24
C ALA A 320 16.61 10.65 -15.86
N ASP A 321 16.43 11.95 -16.03
CA ASP A 321 17.45 12.84 -16.59
C ASP A 321 18.70 12.89 -15.69
N THR A 322 18.52 12.97 -14.38
CA THR A 322 19.63 13.11 -13.43
C THR A 322 20.35 11.79 -13.21
N PHE A 323 19.62 10.71 -13.00
CA PHE A 323 20.16 9.44 -12.50
C PHE A 323 20.04 8.27 -13.47
N ASP A 324 19.31 8.40 -14.59
CA ASP A 324 19.00 7.32 -15.52
C ASP A 324 18.23 6.16 -14.85
N VAL A 325 17.34 6.51 -13.92
CA VAL A 325 16.51 5.58 -13.17
C VAL A 325 15.04 5.93 -13.39
N SER A 326 14.26 4.94 -13.82
CA SER A 326 12.80 5.07 -13.93
C SER A 326 12.12 4.75 -12.63
N LEU A 327 11.34 5.70 -12.11
CA LEU A 327 10.50 5.48 -10.92
C LEU A 327 9.14 4.88 -11.33
N SER A 328 8.72 3.83 -10.62
CA SER A 328 7.41 3.21 -10.82
C SER A 328 6.42 3.70 -9.74
N PRO A 329 5.23 4.21 -10.12
CA PRO A 329 4.20 4.57 -9.15
C PRO A 329 3.73 3.36 -8.35
N GLU A 330 3.37 3.57 -7.07
CA GLU A 330 2.72 2.57 -6.22
C GLU A 330 1.18 2.67 -6.28
N PRO A 331 0.55 3.87 -6.36
CA PRO A 331 -0.89 3.98 -6.47
C PRO A 331 -1.45 3.36 -7.76
N VAL A 332 -2.69 2.87 -7.66
CA VAL A 332 -3.45 2.35 -8.81
C VAL A 332 -4.20 3.50 -9.46
N PHE A 333 -4.05 3.64 -10.77
CA PHE A 333 -4.75 4.63 -11.58
C PHE A 333 -6.07 4.03 -12.09
N VAL A 334 -7.18 4.78 -11.88
CA VAL A 334 -8.55 4.31 -12.16
C VAL A 334 -9.27 5.30 -13.06
N GLY A 335 -9.87 4.81 -14.14
CA GLY A 335 -10.66 5.63 -15.07
C GLY A 335 -9.82 6.44 -16.08
N PHE A 336 -8.55 6.07 -16.27
CA PHE A 336 -7.70 6.64 -17.33
C PHE A 336 -7.72 5.73 -18.56
N ASP A 337 -7.73 6.32 -19.77
CA ASP A 337 -7.74 5.58 -21.04
C ASP A 337 -6.48 4.74 -21.26
N GLN A 338 -5.35 5.22 -20.74
CA GLN A 338 -4.07 4.49 -20.68
C GLN A 338 -3.56 4.55 -19.24
N ASN A 339 -2.75 3.56 -18.87
CA ASN A 339 -2.11 3.57 -17.54
C ASN A 339 -1.02 4.67 -17.53
N PRO A 340 -1.23 5.79 -16.83
CA PRO A 340 -0.38 6.97 -16.92
C PRO A 340 0.93 6.84 -16.15
#